data_080637e185eebf130eac1e62afe219f4
#
_entry.id   080637e185eebf130eac1e62afe219f4
#
_cell.length_a   1.000
_cell.length_b   1.000
_cell.length_c   1.000
_cell.angle_alpha   90.00
_cell.angle_beta   90.00
_cell.angle_gamma   90.00
#
_symmetry.space_group_name_H-M   'P 1'
#
loop_
_entity.id
_entity.type
_entity.pdbx_description
1 polymer ?
#
loop_
_entity_poly.entity_id
_entity_poly.type
_entity_poly.pdbx_seq_one_letter_code
_entity_poly.pdbx_strand_id
1 'polypeptide(L)'
;MARKLLIRATVFLGGFGFVAGSVLFALAYFTVDIPDANAYVNSQATIIQYSNGEEIGRVGTQNRQIIPLAKIPLNVRHAVLAAEDQGFYSNKAFSVTGILRAVVNNLRGGALQGGSTITQQYAKTAFLTSSRTIQRKVKELVIAIKLENQLSKDQIFENYLNTIYFGRGSYGVMTASQQYFNRDVDQLTNAQAAVIASILRSPGLYDPAFKEGNAKRLANRFEYVKNNMIDAGWLTKEEAAKMKLPTVLPRATSGQLSGPKGHIIEAVQKELGKLGFSQEQLLVGGLVIKTTLDQKAQQSAVDAVNKFYPEKAPADLRIGLVAIRPGTGEILAMYGGRDYLER
;
A
#
# COMPACT_ATOMS: atom_id res chain seq x y z
N MET A 1 -21.91 41.15 -29.72
CA MET A 1 -20.43 41.35 -29.67
C MET A 1 -19.81 40.61 -28.47
N ALA A 2 -20.28 40.76 -27.26
CA ALA A 2 -19.77 40.14 -26.06
C ALA A 2 -19.62 38.60 -26.07
N ARG A 3 -20.62 37.87 -26.63
CA ARG A 3 -20.60 36.40 -26.72
C ARG A 3 -19.46 35.88 -27.63
N LYS A 4 -19.17 36.55 -28.73
CA LYS A 4 -18.06 36.18 -29.64
C LYS A 4 -16.69 36.47 -28.98
N LEU A 5 -16.59 37.54 -28.18
CA LEU A 5 -15.40 37.91 -27.45
C LEU A 5 -15.11 36.86 -26.32
N LEU A 6 -16.15 36.44 -25.60
CA LEU A 6 -16.08 35.44 -24.56
C LEU A 6 -15.61 34.07 -25.13
N ILE A 7 -16.18 33.63 -26.23
CA ILE A 7 -15.75 32.38 -26.90
C ILE A 7 -14.30 32.46 -27.34
N ARG A 8 -13.87 33.58 -27.97
CA ARG A 8 -12.46 33.76 -28.36
C ARG A 8 -11.52 33.76 -27.16
N ALA A 9 -11.87 34.43 -26.08
CA ALA A 9 -11.09 34.43 -24.86
C ALA A 9 -10.99 33.03 -24.24
N THR A 10 -12.10 32.26 -24.21
CA THR A 10 -12.11 30.89 -23.69
C THR A 10 -11.24 29.96 -24.56
N VAL A 11 -11.32 30.09 -25.89
CA VAL A 11 -10.49 29.29 -26.80
C VAL A 11 -9.02 29.66 -26.68
N PHE A 12 -8.70 30.96 -26.55
CA PHE A 12 -7.31 31.40 -26.35
C PHE A 12 -6.72 30.96 -25.01
N LEU A 13 -7.47 31.11 -23.91
CA LEU A 13 -7.07 30.63 -22.59
C LEU A 13 -6.93 29.11 -22.56
N GLY A 14 -7.84 28.39 -23.20
CA GLY A 14 -7.76 26.93 -23.34
C GLY A 14 -6.54 26.49 -24.16
N GLY A 15 -6.28 27.15 -25.29
CA GLY A 15 -5.09 26.90 -26.13
C GLY A 15 -3.77 27.21 -25.41
N PHE A 16 -3.71 28.36 -24.72
CA PHE A 16 -2.51 28.72 -23.94
C PHE A 16 -2.28 27.75 -22.78
N GLY A 17 -3.34 27.37 -22.06
CA GLY A 17 -3.25 26.36 -20.99
C GLY A 17 -2.78 25.00 -21.50
N PHE A 18 -3.24 24.58 -22.68
CA PHE A 18 -2.81 23.33 -23.32
C PHE A 18 -1.32 23.38 -23.71
N VAL A 19 -0.86 24.47 -24.34
CA VAL A 19 0.55 24.62 -24.72
C VAL A 19 1.44 24.69 -23.47
N ALA A 20 1.09 25.49 -22.48
CA ALA A 20 1.84 25.58 -21.21
C ALA A 20 1.89 24.21 -20.49
N GLY A 21 0.78 23.50 -20.43
CA GLY A 21 0.71 22.16 -19.86
C GLY A 21 1.58 21.15 -20.62
N SER A 22 1.61 21.22 -21.94
CA SER A 22 2.46 20.36 -22.79
C SER A 22 3.94 20.64 -22.60
N VAL A 23 4.35 21.91 -22.47
CA VAL A 23 5.73 22.30 -22.20
C VAL A 23 6.15 21.81 -20.80
N LEU A 24 5.34 22.03 -19.78
CA LEU A 24 5.61 21.55 -18.43
C LEU A 24 5.70 20.02 -18.37
N PHE A 25 4.85 19.32 -19.10
CA PHE A 25 4.91 17.86 -19.20
C PHE A 25 6.21 17.41 -19.91
N ALA A 26 6.58 18.05 -21.00
CA ALA A 26 7.83 17.74 -21.72
C ALA A 26 9.05 17.97 -20.81
N LEU A 27 9.11 19.09 -20.09
CA LEU A 27 10.16 19.36 -19.10
C LEU A 27 10.20 18.27 -18.03
N ALA A 28 9.05 17.90 -17.46
CA ALA A 28 8.97 16.81 -16.48
C ALA A 28 9.43 15.47 -17.08
N TYR A 29 9.10 15.20 -18.35
CA TYR A 29 9.50 13.97 -19.01
C TYR A 29 11.02 13.86 -19.17
N PHE A 30 11.72 14.95 -19.48
CA PHE A 30 13.18 14.93 -19.64
C PHE A 30 13.96 15.02 -18.31
N THR A 31 13.35 15.59 -17.26
CA THR A 31 14.03 15.80 -15.96
C THR A 31 13.75 14.72 -14.93
N VAL A 32 12.67 13.93 -15.07
CA VAL A 32 12.35 12.86 -14.14
C VAL A 32 13.10 11.60 -14.57
N ASP A 33 14.12 11.20 -13.84
CA ASP A 33 14.76 9.90 -14.01
C ASP A 33 13.92 8.78 -13.39
N ILE A 34 13.92 7.62 -14.03
CA ILE A 34 13.39 6.40 -13.43
C ILE A 34 14.53 5.81 -12.59
N PRO A 35 14.39 5.71 -11.28
CA PRO A 35 15.27 4.84 -10.49
C PRO A 35 15.18 3.43 -11.05
N ASP A 36 16.26 2.65 -10.95
CA ASP A 36 16.28 1.27 -11.46
C ASP A 36 14.98 0.54 -11.05
N ALA A 37 14.21 0.08 -12.04
CA ALA A 37 12.95 -0.63 -11.81
C ALA A 37 13.15 -1.89 -10.96
N ASN A 38 14.38 -2.44 -10.92
CA ASN A 38 14.77 -3.58 -10.11
C ASN A 38 15.33 -3.19 -8.73
N ALA A 39 15.69 -1.92 -8.49
CA ALA A 39 16.17 -1.48 -7.18
C ALA A 39 15.11 -1.72 -6.08
N TYR A 40 13.84 -1.63 -6.44
CA TYR A 40 12.72 -1.90 -5.53
C TYR A 40 12.49 -3.39 -5.26
N VAL A 41 12.92 -4.25 -6.18
CA VAL A 41 12.85 -5.71 -6.06
C VAL A 41 13.80 -6.23 -4.97
N ASN A 42 14.91 -5.52 -4.75
CA ASN A 42 15.92 -5.83 -3.72
C ASN A 42 15.66 -5.16 -2.38
N SER A 43 14.47 -4.61 -2.15
CA SER A 43 14.16 -3.87 -0.93
C SER A 43 14.25 -4.75 0.33
N GLN A 44 15.02 -4.28 1.29
CA GLN A 44 15.20 -4.91 2.60
C GLN A 44 14.22 -4.31 3.61
N ALA A 45 13.91 -5.05 4.68
CA ALA A 45 13.16 -4.51 5.81
C ALA A 45 13.88 -3.29 6.39
N THR A 46 13.13 -2.26 6.78
CA THR A 46 13.68 -1.13 7.52
C THR A 46 14.06 -1.58 8.91
N ILE A 47 15.29 -1.29 9.31
CA ILE A 47 15.85 -1.61 10.63
C ILE A 47 15.71 -0.38 11.53
N ILE A 48 15.12 -0.57 12.69
CA ILE A 48 15.06 0.45 13.74
C ILE A 48 16.14 0.10 14.78
N GLN A 49 17.00 1.07 15.09
CA GLN A 49 18.15 0.90 15.97
C GLN A 49 18.10 1.85 17.17
N TYR A 50 18.69 1.40 18.26
CA TYR A 50 19.09 2.26 19.38
C TYR A 50 20.17 3.27 18.96
N SER A 51 20.44 4.24 19.82
CA SER A 51 21.49 5.25 19.61
C SER A 51 22.90 4.66 19.45
N ASN A 52 23.15 3.45 19.97
CA ASN A 52 24.41 2.71 19.83
C ASN A 52 24.49 1.86 18.55
N GLY A 53 23.42 1.79 17.72
CA GLY A 53 23.36 1.00 16.51
C GLY A 53 22.82 -0.43 16.69
N GLU A 54 22.56 -0.87 17.92
CA GLU A 54 21.92 -2.17 18.17
C GLU A 54 20.46 -2.17 17.71
N GLU A 55 19.98 -3.30 17.21
CA GLU A 55 18.64 -3.44 16.64
C GLU A 55 17.56 -3.46 17.74
N ILE A 56 16.56 -2.58 17.62
CA ILE A 56 15.31 -2.62 18.39
C ILE A 56 14.34 -3.60 17.73
N GLY A 57 14.22 -3.51 16.42
CA GLY A 57 13.34 -4.34 15.60
C GLY A 57 13.33 -3.90 14.14
N ARG A 58 12.48 -4.55 13.35
CA ARG A 58 12.36 -4.31 11.92
C ARG A 58 10.93 -3.92 11.56
N VAL A 59 10.81 -3.11 10.53
CA VAL A 59 9.52 -2.74 9.90
C VAL A 59 9.54 -3.26 8.48
N GLY A 60 8.52 -4.04 8.11
CA GLY A 60 8.49 -4.75 6.85
C GLY A 60 8.80 -6.24 7.04
N THR A 61 8.28 -7.05 6.13
CA THR A 61 8.50 -8.49 6.16
C THR A 61 9.73 -8.85 5.34
N GLN A 62 10.62 -9.66 5.89
CA GLN A 62 11.73 -10.31 5.16
C GLN A 62 11.21 -11.34 4.12
N ASN A 63 9.91 -11.60 4.07
CA ASN A 63 9.31 -12.66 3.27
C ASN A 63 8.72 -12.14 1.95
N ARG A 64 9.43 -11.25 1.25
CA ARG A 64 9.07 -10.95 -0.12
C ARG A 64 9.50 -12.10 -1.00
N GLN A 65 8.57 -12.96 -1.35
CA GLN A 65 8.79 -13.99 -2.36
C GLN A 65 8.43 -13.43 -3.72
N ILE A 66 9.45 -13.08 -4.50
CA ILE A 66 9.26 -12.68 -5.89
C ILE A 66 8.99 -13.93 -6.68
N ILE A 67 7.87 -13.92 -7.39
CA ILE A 67 7.46 -15.02 -8.26
C ILE A 67 7.28 -14.53 -9.69
N PRO A 68 7.82 -15.27 -10.66
CA PRO A 68 7.59 -14.98 -12.08
C PRO A 68 6.09 -14.97 -12.40
N LEU A 69 5.67 -14.07 -13.31
CA LEU A 69 4.27 -13.97 -13.73
C LEU A 69 3.70 -15.31 -14.18
N ALA A 70 4.52 -16.12 -14.85
CA ALA A 70 4.14 -17.46 -15.31
C ALA A 70 3.70 -18.40 -14.16
N LYS A 71 4.20 -18.20 -12.95
CA LYS A 71 3.81 -18.97 -11.75
C LYS A 71 2.60 -18.39 -11.00
N ILE A 72 2.14 -17.19 -11.38
CA ILE A 72 0.90 -16.61 -10.84
C ILE A 72 -0.26 -17.12 -11.68
N PRO A 73 -1.23 -17.87 -11.13
CA PRO A 73 -2.32 -18.46 -11.88
C PRO A 73 -3.19 -17.43 -12.60
N LEU A 74 -3.81 -17.82 -13.70
CA LEU A 74 -4.67 -16.92 -14.49
C LEU A 74 -5.84 -16.37 -13.70
N ASN A 75 -6.46 -17.15 -12.82
CA ASN A 75 -7.55 -16.67 -11.98
C ASN A 75 -7.14 -15.52 -11.05
N VAL A 76 -5.90 -15.55 -10.51
CA VAL A 76 -5.37 -14.46 -9.68
C VAL A 76 -5.09 -13.23 -10.53
N ARG A 77 -4.46 -13.41 -11.71
CA ARG A 77 -4.19 -12.30 -12.66
C ARG A 77 -5.49 -11.66 -13.11
N HIS A 78 -6.47 -12.45 -13.53
CA HIS A 78 -7.78 -11.98 -13.96
C HIS A 78 -8.54 -11.26 -12.85
N ALA A 79 -8.53 -11.77 -11.62
CA ALA A 79 -9.16 -11.11 -10.49
C ALA A 79 -8.56 -9.72 -10.22
N VAL A 80 -7.22 -9.59 -10.26
CA VAL A 80 -6.55 -8.28 -10.07
C VAL A 80 -6.84 -7.33 -11.23
N LEU A 81 -6.81 -7.80 -12.47
CA LEU A 81 -7.18 -7.00 -13.65
C LEU A 81 -8.65 -6.56 -13.56
N ALA A 82 -9.56 -7.45 -13.18
CA ALA A 82 -10.98 -7.15 -13.01
C ALA A 82 -11.23 -6.10 -11.92
N ALA A 83 -10.43 -6.13 -10.86
CA ALA A 83 -10.55 -5.20 -9.74
C ALA A 83 -10.02 -3.80 -10.06
N GLU A 84 -8.90 -3.71 -10.80
CA GLU A 84 -8.09 -2.50 -10.89
C GLU A 84 -8.01 -1.93 -12.31
N ASP A 85 -7.81 -2.76 -13.35
CA ASP A 85 -7.60 -2.28 -14.71
C ASP A 85 -7.88 -3.38 -15.76
N GLN A 86 -9.17 -3.58 -16.14
CA GLN A 86 -9.56 -4.58 -17.14
C GLN A 86 -8.89 -4.36 -18.51
N GLY A 87 -8.60 -3.11 -18.83
CA GLY A 87 -7.99 -2.73 -20.10
C GLY A 87 -6.47 -2.69 -20.08
N PHE A 88 -5.81 -3.17 -19.04
CA PHE A 88 -4.36 -3.05 -18.86
C PHE A 88 -3.54 -3.46 -20.07
N TYR A 89 -3.82 -4.59 -20.67
CA TYR A 89 -3.10 -5.10 -21.83
C TYR A 89 -3.39 -4.35 -23.13
N SER A 90 -4.56 -3.74 -23.24
CA SER A 90 -4.99 -2.98 -24.44
C SER A 90 -4.73 -1.48 -24.34
N ASN A 91 -4.68 -0.94 -23.12
CA ASN A 91 -4.47 0.48 -22.88
C ASN A 91 -2.97 0.80 -22.73
N LYS A 92 -2.60 2.05 -23.08
CA LYS A 92 -1.27 2.62 -22.76
C LYS A 92 -1.23 3.12 -21.31
N ALA A 93 -0.12 3.70 -20.89
CA ALA A 93 0.16 4.20 -19.53
C ALA A 93 -0.97 5.08 -18.94
N PHE A 94 -1.84 5.62 -19.77
CA PHE A 94 -3.06 6.29 -19.35
C PHE A 94 -4.23 5.88 -20.25
N SER A 95 -5.41 5.75 -19.66
CA SER A 95 -6.65 5.45 -20.35
C SER A 95 -7.55 6.68 -20.34
N VAL A 96 -7.66 7.39 -21.47
CA VAL A 96 -8.59 8.51 -21.61
C VAL A 96 -10.03 8.04 -21.40
N THR A 97 -10.37 6.88 -21.96
CA THR A 97 -11.69 6.26 -21.81
C THR A 97 -11.97 5.85 -20.35
N GLY A 98 -10.95 5.36 -19.62
CA GLY A 98 -11.02 5.04 -18.20
C GLY A 98 -11.26 6.28 -17.34
N ILE A 99 -10.59 7.39 -17.65
CA ILE A 99 -10.79 8.68 -16.96
C ILE A 99 -12.21 9.21 -17.21
N LEU A 100 -12.66 9.23 -18.46
CA LEU A 100 -14.01 9.68 -18.82
C LEU A 100 -15.08 8.80 -18.16
N ARG A 101 -14.91 7.49 -18.17
CA ARG A 101 -15.82 6.56 -17.48
C ARG A 101 -15.88 6.82 -15.99
N ALA A 102 -14.73 7.01 -15.33
CA ALA A 102 -14.67 7.33 -13.92
C ALA A 102 -15.37 8.65 -13.58
N VAL A 103 -15.19 9.68 -14.41
CA VAL A 103 -15.88 10.98 -14.25
C VAL A 103 -17.38 10.80 -14.39
N VAL A 104 -17.85 10.12 -15.42
CA VAL A 104 -19.30 9.90 -15.67
C VAL A 104 -19.94 9.08 -14.54
N ASN A 105 -19.28 8.00 -14.08
CA ASN A 105 -19.79 7.18 -12.98
C ASN A 105 -19.82 7.94 -11.66
N ASN A 106 -18.79 8.73 -11.36
CA ASN A 106 -18.74 9.55 -10.14
C ASN A 106 -19.82 10.64 -10.16
N LEU A 107 -20.10 11.26 -11.31
CA LEU A 107 -21.17 12.25 -11.46
C LEU A 107 -22.57 11.62 -11.33
N ARG A 108 -22.73 10.36 -11.69
CA ARG A 108 -23.99 9.60 -11.57
C ARG A 108 -24.22 8.98 -10.18
N GLY A 109 -23.35 9.28 -9.19
CA GLY A 109 -23.47 8.73 -7.85
C GLY A 109 -23.13 7.23 -7.74
N GLY A 110 -22.48 6.66 -8.75
CA GLY A 110 -21.98 5.28 -8.73
C GLY A 110 -20.82 5.09 -7.75
N ALA A 111 -20.47 3.82 -7.47
CA ALA A 111 -19.31 3.50 -6.65
C ALA A 111 -18.05 4.19 -7.21
N LEU A 112 -17.30 4.90 -6.35
CA LEU A 112 -16.06 5.60 -6.71
C LEU A 112 -15.15 4.68 -7.52
N GLN A 113 -15.08 4.86 -8.84
CA GLN A 113 -14.23 4.10 -9.74
C GLN A 113 -12.87 4.81 -9.86
N GLY A 114 -11.79 4.11 -9.58
CA GLY A 114 -10.43 4.64 -9.75
C GLY A 114 -10.08 4.73 -11.23
N GLY A 115 -9.60 5.89 -11.69
CA GLY A 115 -9.14 6.08 -13.06
C GLY A 115 -7.64 5.86 -13.27
N SER A 116 -6.90 5.35 -12.27
CA SER A 116 -5.46 5.08 -12.38
C SER A 116 -5.22 3.66 -12.92
N THR A 117 -4.34 3.55 -13.91
CA THR A 117 -3.93 2.25 -14.47
C THR A 117 -3.00 1.48 -13.54
N ILE A 118 -2.84 0.17 -13.75
CA ILE A 118 -1.86 -0.66 -13.05
C ILE A 118 -0.45 -0.07 -13.18
N THR A 119 -0.07 0.41 -14.37
CA THR A 119 1.24 1.06 -14.58
C THR A 119 1.42 2.29 -13.70
N GLN A 120 0.38 3.13 -13.57
CA GLN A 120 0.42 4.31 -12.68
C GLN A 120 0.49 3.92 -11.20
N GLN A 121 -0.24 2.87 -10.80
CA GLN A 121 -0.18 2.35 -9.43
C GLN A 121 1.20 1.78 -9.11
N TYR A 122 1.82 1.06 -10.05
CA TYR A 122 3.19 0.58 -9.92
C TYR A 122 4.18 1.74 -9.82
N ALA A 123 4.09 2.72 -10.74
CA ALA A 123 4.92 3.93 -10.70
C ALA A 123 4.81 4.67 -9.37
N LYS A 124 3.60 4.83 -8.85
CA LYS A 124 3.35 5.46 -7.54
C LYS A 124 4.00 4.66 -6.40
N THR A 125 3.81 3.35 -6.37
CA THR A 125 4.24 2.50 -5.25
C THR A 125 5.74 2.30 -5.25
N ALA A 126 6.35 2.10 -6.43
CA ALA A 126 7.76 1.80 -6.56
C ALA A 126 8.67 3.04 -6.48
N PHE A 127 8.21 4.21 -6.93
CA PHE A 127 9.12 5.33 -7.20
C PHE A 127 8.74 6.66 -6.54
N LEU A 128 7.57 6.76 -5.87
CA LEU A 128 7.08 8.05 -5.39
C LEU A 128 6.76 8.05 -3.89
N THR A 129 6.89 9.22 -3.28
CA THR A 129 6.50 9.46 -1.89
C THR A 129 4.99 9.63 -1.73
N SER A 130 4.47 9.51 -0.51
CA SER A 130 3.03 9.53 -0.20
C SER A 130 2.36 10.91 -0.32
N SER A 131 3.10 11.98 -0.64
CA SER A 131 2.55 13.33 -0.73
C SER A 131 1.43 13.41 -1.79
N ARG A 132 0.29 14.01 -1.44
CA ARG A 132 -0.86 14.16 -2.34
C ARG A 132 -0.80 15.51 -3.07
N THR A 133 0.17 15.69 -3.97
CA THR A 133 0.35 16.92 -4.74
C THR A 133 0.11 16.69 -6.24
N ILE A 134 -0.24 17.76 -6.95
CA ILE A 134 -0.34 17.73 -8.43
C ILE A 134 1.01 17.36 -9.06
N GLN A 135 2.10 17.90 -8.51
CA GLN A 135 3.46 17.58 -8.97
C GLN A 135 3.76 16.08 -8.90
N ARG A 136 3.37 15.43 -7.79
CA ARG A 136 3.51 13.98 -7.67
C ARG A 136 2.68 13.24 -8.74
N LYS A 137 1.45 13.71 -9.02
CA LYS A 137 0.59 13.05 -10.03
C LYS A 137 1.17 13.21 -11.45
N VAL A 138 1.81 14.33 -11.76
CA VAL A 138 2.54 14.52 -13.02
C VAL A 138 3.74 13.57 -13.09
N LYS A 139 4.55 13.46 -12.02
CA LYS A 139 5.66 12.51 -11.96
C LYS A 139 5.19 11.07 -12.13
N GLU A 140 4.09 10.68 -11.47
CA GLU A 140 3.48 9.34 -11.61
C GLU A 140 3.15 9.03 -13.08
N LEU A 141 2.54 9.98 -13.79
CA LEU A 141 2.21 9.80 -15.21
C LEU A 141 3.45 9.70 -16.09
N VAL A 142 4.46 10.58 -15.87
CA VAL A 142 5.72 10.55 -16.61
C VAL A 142 6.44 9.22 -16.41
N ILE A 143 6.57 8.76 -15.17
CA ILE A 143 7.20 7.48 -14.85
C ILE A 143 6.42 6.33 -15.49
N ALA A 144 5.09 6.33 -15.42
CA ALA A 144 4.26 5.31 -16.04
C ALA A 144 4.47 5.22 -17.57
N ILE A 145 4.57 6.36 -18.26
CA ILE A 145 4.86 6.40 -19.70
C ILE A 145 6.27 5.85 -19.99
N LYS A 146 7.25 6.24 -19.21
CA LYS A 146 8.64 5.75 -19.39
C LYS A 146 8.72 4.25 -19.13
N LEU A 147 8.03 3.74 -18.11
CA LEU A 147 7.98 2.30 -17.82
C LEU A 147 7.39 1.50 -18.99
N GLU A 148 6.29 1.97 -19.59
CA GLU A 148 5.69 1.30 -20.75
C GLU A 148 6.53 1.39 -22.03
N ASN A 149 7.46 2.32 -22.11
CA ASN A 149 8.44 2.39 -23.19
C ASN A 149 9.64 1.45 -22.97
N GLN A 150 9.92 1.05 -21.73
CA GLN A 150 11.10 0.25 -21.38
C GLN A 150 10.77 -1.21 -21.06
N LEU A 151 9.55 -1.48 -20.55
CA LEU A 151 9.14 -2.80 -20.08
C LEU A 151 7.92 -3.28 -20.85
N SER A 152 7.83 -4.59 -21.06
CA SER A 152 6.60 -5.21 -21.56
C SER A 152 5.47 -5.13 -20.53
N LYS A 153 4.22 -5.26 -20.99
CA LYS A 153 3.06 -5.33 -20.09
C LYS A 153 3.17 -6.46 -19.06
N ASP A 154 3.70 -7.61 -19.46
CA ASP A 154 3.93 -8.73 -18.56
C ASP A 154 4.96 -8.41 -17.47
N GLN A 155 6.06 -7.75 -17.83
CA GLN A 155 7.06 -7.30 -16.85
C GLN A 155 6.50 -6.25 -15.88
N ILE A 156 5.70 -5.30 -16.38
CA ILE A 156 5.04 -4.31 -15.52
C ILE A 156 4.06 -5.00 -14.56
N PHE A 157 3.28 -5.96 -15.06
CA PHE A 157 2.30 -6.66 -14.24
C PHE A 157 2.95 -7.59 -13.22
N GLU A 158 4.04 -8.28 -13.59
CA GLU A 158 4.86 -9.07 -12.68
C GLU A 158 5.40 -8.21 -11.55
N ASN A 159 6.04 -7.10 -11.89
CA ASN A 159 6.59 -6.17 -10.92
C ASN A 159 5.51 -5.58 -10.02
N TYR A 160 4.35 -5.22 -10.56
CA TYR A 160 3.21 -4.75 -9.80
C TYR A 160 2.73 -5.78 -8.78
N LEU A 161 2.44 -7.01 -9.23
CA LEU A 161 1.95 -8.10 -8.38
C LEU A 161 2.95 -8.49 -7.28
N ASN A 162 4.23 -8.34 -7.54
CA ASN A 162 5.28 -8.59 -6.56
C ASN A 162 5.57 -7.40 -5.62
N THR A 163 5.07 -6.20 -5.93
CA THR A 163 5.45 -4.95 -5.23
C THR A 163 4.32 -4.36 -4.42
N ILE A 164 3.08 -4.45 -4.92
CA ILE A 164 1.94 -3.75 -4.34
C ILE A 164 1.61 -4.25 -2.93
N TYR A 165 1.12 -3.34 -2.09
CA TYR A 165 0.71 -3.62 -0.73
C TYR A 165 -0.71 -4.17 -0.64
N PHE A 166 -0.85 -5.35 -0.05
CA PHE A 166 -2.13 -6.04 0.16
C PHE A 166 -2.68 -5.93 1.59
N GLY A 167 -2.05 -5.18 2.46
CA GLY A 167 -2.40 -5.15 3.89
C GLY A 167 -1.63 -6.16 4.72
N ARG A 168 -1.82 -6.14 6.04
CA ARG A 168 -1.22 -7.08 7.00
C ARG A 168 0.32 -7.16 6.90
N GLY A 169 0.98 -6.09 6.45
CA GLY A 169 2.41 -6.12 6.17
C GLY A 169 2.79 -6.90 4.90
N SER A 170 1.83 -7.31 4.08
CA SER A 170 2.07 -8.13 2.89
C SER A 170 2.36 -7.26 1.67
N TYR A 171 3.56 -7.38 1.15
CA TYR A 171 4.00 -6.86 -0.14
C TYR A 171 4.15 -8.02 -1.11
N GLY A 172 3.50 -7.91 -2.26
CA GLY A 172 3.42 -8.98 -3.25
C GLY A 172 2.33 -10.01 -2.96
N VAL A 173 1.84 -10.58 -4.06
CA VAL A 173 0.66 -11.45 -4.08
C VAL A 173 0.90 -12.80 -3.37
N MET A 174 2.13 -13.33 -3.40
CA MET A 174 2.48 -14.56 -2.68
C MET A 174 2.35 -14.38 -1.17
N THR A 175 2.96 -13.32 -0.62
CA THR A 175 2.85 -12.99 0.80
C THR A 175 1.40 -12.73 1.21
N ALA A 176 0.62 -12.06 0.35
CA ALA A 176 -0.81 -11.85 0.58
C ALA A 176 -1.58 -13.17 0.65
N SER A 177 -1.32 -14.09 -0.29
CA SER A 177 -1.95 -15.43 -0.30
C SER A 177 -1.72 -16.17 1.02
N GLN A 178 -0.49 -16.15 1.52
CA GLN A 178 -0.12 -16.78 2.78
C GLN A 178 -0.78 -16.10 3.98
N GLN A 179 -0.80 -14.75 4.05
CA GLN A 179 -1.36 -14.00 5.17
C GLN A 179 -2.89 -14.06 5.25
N TYR A 180 -3.59 -14.18 4.13
CA TYR A 180 -5.05 -14.22 4.11
C TYR A 180 -5.61 -15.64 4.11
N PHE A 181 -4.88 -16.63 3.57
CA PHE A 181 -5.41 -17.98 3.36
C PHE A 181 -4.46 -19.11 3.77
N ASN A 182 -3.23 -18.82 4.22
CA ASN A 182 -2.16 -19.79 4.50
C ASN A 182 -1.95 -20.78 3.32
N ARG A 183 -1.89 -20.24 2.11
CA ARG A 183 -1.72 -20.99 0.86
C ARG A 183 -0.72 -20.29 -0.04
N ASP A 184 -0.05 -21.08 -0.87
CA ASP A 184 0.71 -20.54 -1.98
C ASP A 184 -0.24 -19.99 -3.06
N VAL A 185 0.23 -19.02 -3.83
CA VAL A 185 -0.63 -18.29 -4.79
C VAL A 185 -1.22 -19.20 -5.87
N ASP A 186 -0.50 -20.28 -6.24
CA ASP A 186 -0.94 -21.29 -7.21
C ASP A 186 -2.07 -22.18 -6.70
N GLN A 187 -2.33 -22.19 -5.39
CA GLN A 187 -3.39 -22.96 -4.75
C GLN A 187 -4.67 -22.15 -4.51
N LEU A 188 -4.67 -20.87 -4.89
CA LEU A 188 -5.84 -20.02 -4.67
C LEU A 188 -7.00 -20.38 -5.60
N THR A 189 -8.18 -20.55 -5.02
CA THR A 189 -9.43 -20.68 -5.79
C THR A 189 -9.82 -19.33 -6.41
N ASN A 190 -10.74 -19.34 -7.39
CA ASN A 190 -11.31 -18.12 -7.99
C ASN A 190 -11.87 -17.18 -6.92
N ALA A 191 -12.55 -17.72 -5.91
CA ALA A 191 -13.13 -16.93 -4.83
C ALA A 191 -12.04 -16.28 -3.95
N GLN A 192 -10.98 -17.01 -3.61
CA GLN A 192 -9.85 -16.48 -2.83
C GLN A 192 -9.08 -15.42 -3.62
N ALA A 193 -8.85 -15.64 -4.91
CA ALA A 193 -8.24 -14.66 -5.80
C ALA A 193 -9.07 -13.35 -5.86
N ALA A 194 -10.40 -13.46 -5.97
CA ALA A 194 -11.29 -12.30 -5.96
C ALA A 194 -11.26 -11.55 -4.61
N VAL A 195 -11.07 -12.23 -3.47
CA VAL A 195 -10.88 -11.57 -2.17
C VAL A 195 -9.56 -10.82 -2.12
N ILE A 196 -8.44 -11.44 -2.51
CA ILE A 196 -7.12 -10.77 -2.58
C ILE A 196 -7.21 -9.49 -3.43
N ALA A 197 -7.82 -9.58 -4.62
CA ALA A 197 -8.03 -8.46 -5.51
C ALA A 197 -8.96 -7.37 -4.91
N SER A 198 -9.94 -7.77 -4.12
CA SER A 198 -10.86 -6.85 -3.44
C SER A 198 -10.16 -6.04 -2.36
N ILE A 199 -9.29 -6.68 -1.58
CA ILE A 199 -8.55 -6.07 -0.47
C ILE A 199 -7.49 -5.09 -0.99
N LEU A 200 -6.87 -5.40 -2.12
CA LEU A 200 -5.81 -4.63 -2.76
C LEU A 200 -6.13 -3.13 -2.88
N ARG A 201 -7.36 -2.79 -3.25
CA ARG A 201 -7.79 -1.38 -3.42
C ARG A 201 -7.56 -0.51 -2.19
N SER A 202 -7.85 -1.04 -1.02
CA SER A 202 -7.67 -0.34 0.27
C SER A 202 -7.74 -1.35 1.42
N PRO A 203 -6.62 -1.95 1.82
CA PRO A 203 -6.62 -2.98 2.85
C PRO A 203 -7.25 -2.54 4.17
N GLY A 204 -7.05 -1.29 4.58
CA GLY A 204 -7.67 -0.74 5.80
C GLY A 204 -9.20 -0.66 5.78
N LEU A 205 -9.81 -0.67 4.57
CA LEU A 205 -11.28 -0.64 4.41
C LEU A 205 -11.89 -1.99 4.08
N TYR A 206 -11.12 -2.92 3.52
CA TYR A 206 -11.64 -4.19 3.02
C TYR A 206 -11.13 -5.41 3.79
N ASP A 207 -10.09 -5.29 4.63
CA ASP A 207 -9.69 -6.39 5.52
C ASP A 207 -10.71 -6.54 6.67
N PRO A 208 -11.46 -7.66 6.75
CA PRO A 208 -12.51 -7.83 7.77
C PRO A 208 -11.95 -7.92 9.19
N ALA A 209 -10.66 -8.29 9.34
CA ALA A 209 -10.00 -8.35 10.65
C ALA A 209 -9.47 -7.01 11.15
N PHE A 210 -9.58 -5.93 10.36
CA PHE A 210 -9.00 -4.63 10.72
C PHE A 210 -9.98 -3.74 11.49
N LYS A 211 -11.28 -3.73 11.08
CA LYS A 211 -12.30 -2.86 11.67
C LYS A 211 -13.69 -3.46 11.48
N GLU A 212 -14.55 -3.23 12.47
CA GLU A 212 -15.97 -3.54 12.35
C GLU A 212 -16.60 -2.90 11.11
N GLY A 213 -17.49 -3.63 10.45
CA GLY A 213 -18.12 -3.20 9.19
C GLY A 213 -17.29 -3.44 7.91
N ASN A 214 -16.00 -3.78 8.01
CA ASN A 214 -15.20 -4.10 6.84
C ASN A 214 -15.65 -5.39 6.15
N ALA A 215 -16.20 -6.35 6.89
CA ALA A 215 -16.75 -7.58 6.32
C ALA A 215 -17.84 -7.30 5.27
N LYS A 216 -18.75 -6.37 5.55
CA LYS A 216 -19.80 -5.95 4.59
C LYS A 216 -19.20 -5.24 3.37
N ARG A 217 -18.18 -4.39 3.59
CA ARG A 217 -17.48 -3.72 2.49
C ARG A 217 -16.75 -4.71 1.60
N LEU A 218 -16.07 -5.70 2.21
CA LEU A 218 -15.41 -6.77 1.47
C LEU A 218 -16.43 -7.56 0.64
N ALA A 219 -17.58 -7.97 1.22
CA ALA A 219 -18.61 -8.68 0.50
C ALA A 219 -19.09 -7.92 -0.75
N ASN A 220 -19.37 -6.63 -0.62
CA ASN A 220 -19.80 -5.80 -1.75
C ASN A 220 -18.68 -5.68 -2.81
N ARG A 221 -17.42 -5.54 -2.39
CA ARG A 221 -16.30 -5.44 -3.33
C ARG A 221 -15.98 -6.76 -4.00
N PHE A 222 -16.13 -7.88 -3.28
CA PHE A 222 -16.03 -9.23 -3.84
C PHE A 222 -17.06 -9.46 -4.96
N GLU A 223 -18.32 -9.08 -4.76
CA GLU A 223 -19.34 -9.15 -5.80
C GLU A 223 -19.00 -8.26 -7.01
N TYR A 224 -18.47 -7.06 -6.77
CA TYR A 224 -17.98 -6.19 -7.84
C TYR A 224 -16.88 -6.85 -8.67
N VAL A 225 -15.85 -7.44 -8.03
CA VAL A 225 -14.75 -8.13 -8.73
C VAL A 225 -15.26 -9.33 -9.50
N LYS A 226 -16.12 -10.14 -8.87
CA LYS A 226 -16.76 -11.30 -9.49
C LYS A 226 -17.52 -10.93 -10.77
N ASN A 227 -18.36 -9.89 -10.71
CA ASN A 227 -19.11 -9.41 -11.85
C ASN A 227 -18.20 -8.89 -12.97
N ASN A 228 -17.15 -8.15 -12.63
CA ASN A 228 -16.17 -7.68 -13.59
C ASN A 228 -15.40 -8.84 -14.27
N MET A 229 -15.15 -9.95 -13.57
CA MET A 229 -14.56 -11.15 -14.18
C MET A 229 -15.51 -11.80 -15.16
N ILE A 230 -16.82 -11.80 -14.88
CA ILE A 230 -17.86 -12.30 -15.82
C ILE A 230 -17.92 -11.40 -17.06
N ASP A 231 -17.99 -10.09 -16.86
CA ASP A 231 -18.09 -9.10 -17.94
C ASP A 231 -16.88 -9.14 -18.89
N ALA A 232 -15.70 -9.46 -18.33
CA ALA A 232 -14.47 -9.65 -19.09
C ALA A 232 -14.35 -11.03 -19.77
N GLY A 233 -15.30 -11.94 -19.54
CA GLY A 233 -15.25 -13.31 -20.08
C GLY A 233 -14.21 -14.23 -19.40
N TRP A 234 -13.71 -13.84 -18.22
CA TRP A 234 -12.72 -14.61 -17.46
C TRP A 234 -13.34 -15.58 -16.45
N LEU A 235 -14.65 -15.50 -16.25
CA LEU A 235 -15.44 -16.35 -15.38
C LEU A 235 -16.80 -16.58 -16.01
N THR A 236 -17.26 -17.82 -16.06
CA THR A 236 -18.63 -18.14 -16.50
C THR A 236 -19.64 -17.79 -15.43
N LYS A 237 -20.91 -17.60 -15.82
CA LYS A 237 -22.00 -17.35 -14.86
C LYS A 237 -22.20 -18.55 -13.93
N GLU A 238 -22.02 -19.76 -14.44
CA GLU A 238 -22.14 -21.03 -13.69
C GLU A 238 -21.03 -21.17 -12.64
N GLU A 239 -19.80 -20.80 -12.98
CA GLU A 239 -18.68 -20.76 -12.03
C GLU A 239 -18.90 -19.68 -10.96
N ALA A 240 -19.30 -18.48 -11.39
CA ALA A 240 -19.59 -17.36 -10.51
C ALA A 240 -20.73 -17.67 -9.52
N ALA A 241 -21.77 -18.39 -9.93
CA ALA A 241 -22.88 -18.80 -9.06
C ALA A 241 -22.43 -19.73 -7.91
N LYS A 242 -21.36 -20.50 -8.13
CA LYS A 242 -20.77 -21.38 -7.10
C LYS A 242 -19.80 -20.65 -6.17
N MET A 243 -19.34 -19.43 -6.54
CA MET A 243 -18.40 -18.67 -5.72
C MET A 243 -19.09 -18.05 -4.52
N LYS A 244 -18.73 -18.52 -3.33
CA LYS A 244 -19.09 -17.93 -2.05
C LYS A 244 -17.91 -17.12 -1.52
N LEU A 245 -18.20 -16.03 -0.79
CA LEU A 245 -17.16 -15.26 -0.12
C LEU A 245 -16.41 -16.15 0.89
N PRO A 246 -15.11 -16.42 0.69
CA PRO A 246 -14.36 -17.27 1.60
C PRO A 246 -14.03 -16.51 2.89
N THR A 247 -13.94 -17.27 3.99
CA THR A 247 -13.42 -16.75 5.26
C THR A 247 -11.93 -16.50 5.13
N VAL A 248 -11.50 -15.31 5.49
CA VAL A 248 -10.07 -14.99 5.60
C VAL A 248 -9.57 -15.34 7.00
N LEU A 249 -8.29 -15.70 7.10
CA LEU A 249 -7.65 -15.96 8.39
C LEU A 249 -7.72 -14.73 9.30
N PRO A 250 -7.74 -14.90 10.61
CA PRO A 250 -7.47 -13.82 11.55
C PRO A 250 -6.15 -13.12 11.21
N ARG A 251 -6.02 -11.86 11.58
CA ARG A 251 -4.74 -11.17 11.42
C ARG A 251 -3.71 -11.86 12.30
N ALA A 252 -2.66 -12.40 11.68
CA ALA A 252 -1.52 -12.89 12.45
C ALA A 252 -0.92 -11.68 13.20
N THR A 253 -0.83 -11.79 14.50
CA THR A 253 -0.06 -10.87 15.33
C THR A 253 1.40 -11.10 14.98
N SER A 254 1.99 -10.23 14.17
CA SER A 254 3.42 -10.37 13.82
C SER A 254 4.23 -10.31 15.11
N GLY A 255 5.03 -11.32 15.39
CA GLY A 255 5.92 -11.35 16.55
C GLY A 255 6.89 -10.16 16.62
N GLN A 256 7.02 -9.40 15.54
CA GLN A 256 7.78 -8.15 15.46
C GLN A 256 7.18 -7.02 16.30
N LEU A 257 5.87 -7.01 16.52
CA LEU A 257 5.17 -6.03 17.36
C LEU A 257 4.81 -6.59 18.74
N SER A 258 5.21 -7.82 19.07
CA SER A 258 4.95 -8.38 20.39
C SER A 258 5.82 -7.72 21.47
N GLY A 259 5.28 -7.65 22.67
CA GLY A 259 5.97 -7.09 23.83
C GLY A 259 6.11 -5.56 23.80
N PRO A 260 6.90 -4.99 24.70
CA PRO A 260 7.11 -3.54 24.83
C PRO A 260 7.71 -2.87 23.59
N LYS A 261 8.49 -3.61 22.79
CA LYS A 261 9.13 -3.10 21.55
C LYS A 261 8.11 -2.67 20.49
N GLY A 262 6.93 -3.28 20.46
CA GLY A 262 5.88 -2.91 19.52
C GLY A 262 5.44 -1.46 19.65
N HIS A 263 5.38 -0.94 20.88
CA HIS A 263 5.05 0.47 21.13
C HIS A 263 6.13 1.42 20.59
N ILE A 264 7.41 1.03 20.70
CA ILE A 264 8.53 1.80 20.13
C ILE A 264 8.43 1.84 18.61
N ILE A 265 8.24 0.68 17.98
CA ILE A 265 8.13 0.57 16.52
C ILE A 265 6.98 1.42 16.00
N GLU A 266 5.80 1.38 16.64
CA GLU A 266 4.66 2.24 16.26
C GLU A 266 4.98 3.73 16.41
N ALA A 267 5.61 4.14 17.53
CA ALA A 267 5.98 5.53 17.77
C ALA A 267 6.93 6.05 16.68
N VAL A 268 7.95 5.27 16.34
CA VAL A 268 8.92 5.59 15.27
C VAL A 268 8.20 5.71 13.92
N GLN A 269 7.33 4.76 13.56
CA GLN A 269 6.56 4.83 12.31
C GLN A 269 5.68 6.07 12.23
N LYS A 270 5.04 6.43 13.35
CA LYS A 270 4.18 7.62 13.44
C LYS A 270 4.98 8.91 13.29
N GLU A 271 6.16 8.99 13.88
CA GLU A 271 7.05 10.14 13.76
C GLU A 271 7.59 10.29 12.32
N LEU A 272 8.06 9.21 11.73
CA LEU A 272 8.50 9.20 10.32
C LEU A 272 7.37 9.56 9.37
N GLY A 273 6.15 9.13 9.64
CA GLY A 273 4.96 9.56 8.90
C GLY A 273 4.74 11.07 8.92
N LYS A 274 4.99 11.73 10.07
CA LYS A 274 4.94 13.20 10.20
C LYS A 274 6.06 13.89 9.41
N LEU A 275 7.22 13.24 9.29
CA LEU A 275 8.35 13.70 8.48
C LEU A 275 8.17 13.44 6.98
N GLY A 276 7.04 12.85 6.56
CA GLY A 276 6.68 12.65 5.16
C GLY A 276 7.03 11.28 4.58
N PHE A 277 7.60 10.37 5.37
CA PHE A 277 7.81 9.00 4.92
C PHE A 277 6.49 8.25 4.80
N SER A 278 6.28 7.57 3.68
CA SER A 278 5.10 6.71 3.52
C SER A 278 5.26 5.39 4.27
N GLN A 279 4.14 4.75 4.61
CA GLN A 279 4.21 3.39 5.15
C GLN A 279 4.91 2.42 4.19
N GLU A 280 4.68 2.59 2.89
CA GLU A 280 5.36 1.78 1.87
C GLU A 280 6.88 1.97 1.94
N GLN A 281 7.37 3.20 2.04
CA GLN A 281 8.81 3.48 2.18
C GLN A 281 9.41 2.84 3.43
N LEU A 282 8.67 2.86 4.54
CA LEU A 282 9.13 2.25 5.79
C LEU A 282 9.14 0.71 5.74
N LEU A 283 8.25 0.13 4.95
CA LEU A 283 8.09 -1.34 4.90
C LEU A 283 9.00 -2.00 3.86
N VAL A 284 9.43 -1.27 2.83
CA VAL A 284 10.22 -1.82 1.71
C VAL A 284 11.47 -1.01 1.36
N GLY A 285 11.67 0.12 2.02
CA GLY A 285 12.75 1.07 1.68
C GLY A 285 14.14 0.64 2.14
N GLY A 286 14.28 -0.45 2.89
CA GLY A 286 15.58 -0.88 3.42
C GLY A 286 16.27 0.17 4.28
N LEU A 287 15.50 1.04 4.94
CA LEU A 287 16.04 2.16 5.71
C LEU A 287 16.70 1.66 6.99
N VAL A 288 17.70 2.37 7.44
CA VAL A 288 18.27 2.22 8.78
C VAL A 288 17.88 3.46 9.58
N ILE A 289 16.99 3.28 10.55
CA ILE A 289 16.44 4.35 11.39
C ILE A 289 17.16 4.30 12.74
N LYS A 290 18.05 5.23 12.95
CA LYS A 290 18.72 5.41 14.23
C LYS A 290 17.90 6.31 15.13
N THR A 291 17.45 5.78 16.28
CA THR A 291 16.67 6.53 17.27
C THR A 291 17.58 7.18 18.31
N THR A 292 17.00 8.04 19.15
CA THR A 292 17.66 8.62 20.33
C THR A 292 17.61 7.69 21.56
N LEU A 293 16.90 6.55 21.46
CA LEU A 293 16.72 5.61 22.55
C LEU A 293 18.08 5.01 22.98
N ASP A 294 18.37 5.08 24.27
CA ASP A 294 19.50 4.42 24.87
C ASP A 294 19.13 3.00 25.31
N GLN A 295 19.88 2.01 24.86
CA GLN A 295 19.56 0.60 25.09
C GLN A 295 19.52 0.25 26.59
N LYS A 296 20.45 0.79 27.38
CA LYS A 296 20.55 0.50 28.84
C LYS A 296 19.40 1.19 29.59
N ALA A 297 19.12 2.44 29.25
CA ALA A 297 17.97 3.18 29.79
C ALA A 297 16.66 2.49 29.48
N GLN A 298 16.49 2.00 28.25
CA GLN A 298 15.30 1.26 27.81
C GLN A 298 15.14 -0.05 28.59
N GLN A 299 16.21 -0.81 28.76
CA GLN A 299 16.18 -2.04 29.57
C GLN A 299 15.83 -1.74 31.03
N SER A 300 16.45 -0.72 31.60
CA SER A 300 16.16 -0.29 32.98
C SER A 300 14.70 0.13 33.17
N ALA A 301 14.09 0.78 32.18
CA ALA A 301 12.67 1.15 32.19
C ALA A 301 11.76 -0.10 32.20
N VAL A 302 12.06 -1.08 31.36
CA VAL A 302 11.33 -2.37 31.33
C VAL A 302 11.48 -3.12 32.66
N ASP A 303 12.68 -3.22 33.17
CA ASP A 303 12.99 -3.94 34.44
C ASP A 303 12.29 -3.27 35.62
N ALA A 304 12.31 -1.94 35.70
CA ALA A 304 11.62 -1.19 36.75
C ALA A 304 10.11 -1.45 36.75
N VAL A 305 9.46 -1.38 35.56
CA VAL A 305 8.03 -1.69 35.49
C VAL A 305 7.76 -3.14 35.86
N ASN A 306 8.53 -4.10 35.36
CA ASN A 306 8.33 -5.51 35.68
C ASN A 306 8.52 -5.80 37.18
N LYS A 307 9.51 -5.18 37.83
CA LYS A 307 9.78 -5.35 39.27
C LYS A 307 8.65 -4.82 40.14
N PHE A 308 8.05 -3.72 39.78
CA PHE A 308 7.01 -3.04 40.58
C PHE A 308 5.58 -3.28 40.04
N TYR A 309 5.42 -4.14 39.06
CA TYR A 309 4.08 -4.47 38.54
C TYR A 309 3.32 -5.27 39.60
N PRO A 310 2.08 -4.88 39.97
CA PRO A 310 1.31 -5.58 40.99
C PRO A 310 1.00 -7.03 40.59
N GLU A 311 1.19 -8.00 41.49
CA GLU A 311 0.86 -9.40 41.22
C GLU A 311 -0.63 -9.62 40.88
N LYS A 312 -1.51 -8.83 41.49
CA LYS A 312 -2.97 -8.83 41.24
C LYS A 312 -3.39 -7.51 40.58
N ALA A 313 -2.79 -7.22 39.44
CA ALA A 313 -3.14 -6.02 38.71
C ALA A 313 -4.55 -6.10 38.14
N PRO A 314 -5.38 -5.03 38.20
CA PRO A 314 -6.62 -4.94 37.45
C PRO A 314 -6.36 -5.13 35.95
N ALA A 315 -7.31 -5.76 35.23
CA ALA A 315 -7.14 -6.04 33.81
C ALA A 315 -7.02 -4.76 32.93
N ASP A 316 -7.53 -3.64 33.42
CA ASP A 316 -7.49 -2.32 32.77
C ASP A 316 -6.30 -1.44 33.21
N LEU A 317 -5.42 -1.94 34.11
CA LEU A 317 -4.24 -1.19 34.53
C LEU A 317 -3.31 -0.96 33.33
N ARG A 318 -2.99 0.31 33.07
CA ARG A 318 -2.04 0.73 32.06
C ARG A 318 -0.89 1.48 32.72
N ILE A 319 0.33 1.09 32.40
CA ILE A 319 1.55 1.73 32.91
C ILE A 319 2.32 2.28 31.71
N GLY A 320 2.65 3.55 31.76
CA GLY A 320 3.52 4.22 30.79
C GLY A 320 4.74 4.82 31.48
N LEU A 321 5.91 4.78 30.84
CA LEU A 321 7.12 5.43 31.30
C LEU A 321 7.83 6.08 30.12
N VAL A 322 8.33 7.29 30.31
CA VAL A 322 9.17 7.99 29.33
C VAL A 322 10.33 8.64 30.08
N ALA A 323 11.56 8.42 29.60
CA ALA A 323 12.75 9.12 30.06
C ALA A 323 13.21 10.10 28.98
N ILE A 324 13.37 11.37 29.33
CA ILE A 324 13.73 12.45 28.42
C ILE A 324 15.04 13.08 28.87
N ARG A 325 15.96 13.35 27.95
CA ARG A 325 17.21 14.05 28.23
C ARG A 325 16.94 15.53 28.47
N PRO A 326 17.30 16.08 29.66
CA PRO A 326 17.19 17.49 29.91
C PRO A 326 18.00 18.32 28.90
N GLY A 327 17.44 19.45 28.48
CA GLY A 327 18.09 20.38 27.55
C GLY A 327 17.91 20.06 26.07
N THR A 328 17.89 18.79 25.66
CA THR A 328 17.70 18.43 24.24
C THR A 328 16.28 17.93 23.91
N GLY A 329 15.55 17.41 24.89
CA GLY A 329 14.23 16.81 24.68
C GLY A 329 14.26 15.42 24.05
N GLU A 330 15.45 14.83 23.86
CA GLU A 330 15.59 13.47 23.31
C GLU A 330 14.95 12.42 24.21
N ILE A 331 14.17 11.52 23.62
CA ILE A 331 13.61 10.37 24.32
C ILE A 331 14.69 9.30 24.45
N LEU A 332 15.09 8.98 25.69
CA LEU A 332 16.09 7.97 26.00
C LEU A 332 15.50 6.59 26.24
N ALA A 333 14.28 6.53 26.79
CA ALA A 333 13.53 5.30 26.98
C ALA A 333 12.04 5.56 26.92
N MET A 334 11.27 4.58 26.46
CA MET A 334 9.82 4.61 26.48
C MET A 334 9.24 3.22 26.72
N TYR A 335 8.19 3.17 27.54
CA TYR A 335 7.42 1.97 27.83
C TYR A 335 5.94 2.30 27.70
N GLY A 336 5.23 1.63 26.80
CA GLY A 336 3.82 1.89 26.54
C GLY A 336 2.87 0.75 26.97
N GLY A 337 3.41 -0.30 27.59
CA GLY A 337 2.66 -1.48 28.02
C GLY A 337 3.47 -2.77 27.86
N ARG A 338 2.98 -3.86 28.47
CA ARG A 338 3.63 -5.18 28.43
C ARG A 338 3.65 -5.77 27.03
N ASP A 339 2.53 -5.66 26.34
CA ASP A 339 2.41 -6.11 24.97
C ASP A 339 1.59 -5.12 24.14
N TYR A 340 2.14 -4.73 23.00
CA TYR A 340 1.47 -3.85 22.05
C TYR A 340 0.21 -4.50 21.44
N LEU A 341 0.17 -5.82 21.39
CA LEU A 341 -0.90 -6.61 20.78
C LEU A 341 -2.08 -6.88 21.71
N GLU A 342 -1.88 -6.72 23.02
CA GLU A 342 -2.90 -6.89 24.07
C GLU A 342 -3.63 -5.58 24.42
N ARG A 343 -4.10 -4.84 23.42
CA ARG A 343 -4.83 -3.58 23.62
C ARG A 343 -6.31 -3.79 23.82
#